data_b49ce95166a81158e2a00549d28895e8
#
_entry.id   b49ce95166a81158e2a00549d28895e8
#
_cell.length_a   1.000
_cell.length_b   1.000
_cell.length_c   1.000
_cell.angle_alpha   90.00
_cell.angle_beta   90.00
_cell.angle_gamma   90.00
#
_symmetry.space_group_name_H-M   'P 1'
#
loop_
_entity.id
_entity.type
_entity.pdbx_description
1 polymer ?
#
loop_
_entity_poly.entity_id
_entity_poly.type
_entity_poly.pdbx_seq_one_letter_code
_entity_poly.pdbx_strand_id
1 'polypeptide(L)'
;EPSIEAIEAVNPATTGFLGGLGLPIVFSWVVGAFFAAGLAFIVGKIALGLRADYLAIATLLISEIVIAIIKHEDWLTRGVKNVIGLKRPVPYEIELQTKEWFINLVAKFNSNKLDLISTVTDKQAALNQLVIEGSSVFVKLCYSGLFLIVVVALLIVTQKALYSPWGRMMRAIRDN
;
A
#
# COMPACT_ATOMS: atom_id res chain seq x y z
N GLU A 1 16.59 24.87 7.74
CA GLU A 1 15.68 24.19 6.81
C GLU A 1 14.40 25.00 6.71
N PRO A 2 13.89 25.27 5.49
CA PRO A 2 12.63 26.00 5.34
C PRO A 2 11.51 25.21 6.02
N SER A 3 10.63 25.92 6.72
CA SER A 3 9.48 25.30 7.37
C SER A 3 8.61 24.58 6.32
N ILE A 4 7.97 23.49 6.72
CA ILE A 4 7.06 22.71 5.85
C ILE A 4 6.00 23.62 5.23
N GLU A 5 5.51 24.62 5.98
CA GLU A 5 4.57 25.63 5.50
C GLU A 5 5.12 26.50 4.36
N ALA A 6 6.40 26.89 4.42
CA ALA A 6 7.04 27.67 3.36
C ALA A 6 7.22 26.86 2.08
N ILE A 7 7.51 25.57 2.21
CA ILE A 7 7.61 24.65 1.07
C ILE A 7 6.21 24.39 0.48
N GLU A 8 5.18 24.22 1.31
CA GLU A 8 3.77 24.05 0.89
C GLU A 8 3.24 25.26 0.09
N ALA A 9 3.64 26.46 0.48
CA ALA A 9 3.25 27.68 -0.24
C ALA A 9 3.84 27.76 -1.66
N VAL A 10 5.05 27.21 -1.86
CA VAL A 10 5.74 27.26 -3.16
C VAL A 10 5.39 26.10 -4.07
N ASN A 11 5.17 24.91 -3.52
CA ASN A 11 4.92 23.68 -4.30
C ASN A 11 3.95 22.74 -3.57
N PRO A 12 2.63 22.98 -3.61
CA PRO A 12 1.64 22.17 -2.88
C PRO A 12 1.65 20.67 -3.28
N ALA A 13 2.07 20.35 -4.51
CA ALA A 13 2.12 18.99 -5.00
C ALA A 13 3.33 18.18 -4.51
N THR A 14 4.42 18.85 -4.13
CA THR A 14 5.64 18.21 -3.62
C THR A 14 5.69 18.13 -2.10
N THR A 15 4.93 18.95 -1.42
CA THR A 15 4.94 19.13 0.03
C THR A 15 4.02 18.20 0.80
N GLY A 16 3.23 17.39 0.13
CA GLY A 16 2.53 16.27 0.73
C GLY A 16 3.47 15.23 1.35
N PHE A 17 4.77 15.45 1.23
CA PHE A 17 5.80 14.53 1.66
C PHE A 17 6.39 14.97 3.02
N LEU A 18 6.05 14.26 4.05
CA LEU A 18 6.83 14.25 5.28
C LEU A 18 8.20 13.70 4.96
N GLY A 19 9.19 14.57 4.76
CA GLY A 19 10.62 14.26 4.62
C GLY A 19 10.99 12.80 4.79
N GLY A 20 10.44 11.93 3.97
CA GLY A 20 10.71 10.50 4.02
C GLY A 20 12.12 10.23 3.49
N LEU A 21 12.67 9.08 3.81
CA LEU A 21 13.97 8.62 3.36
C LEU A 21 14.05 8.40 1.82
N GLY A 22 13.00 8.77 1.07
CA GLY A 22 12.92 8.59 -0.38
C GLY A 22 13.00 7.13 -0.85
N LEU A 23 12.73 6.19 0.07
CA LEU A 23 12.81 4.75 -0.21
C LEU A 23 11.71 4.31 -1.17
N PRO A 24 11.98 3.32 -2.04
CA PRO A 24 10.94 2.67 -2.82
C PRO A 24 9.81 2.16 -1.91
N ILE A 25 8.57 2.27 -2.36
CA ILE A 25 7.38 1.99 -1.54
C ILE A 25 7.38 0.58 -0.91
N VAL A 26 7.94 -0.40 -1.61
CA VAL A 26 8.06 -1.78 -1.10
C VAL A 26 8.98 -1.84 0.13
N PHE A 27 10.10 -1.11 0.12
CA PHE A 27 10.98 -1.00 1.29
C PHE A 27 10.32 -0.23 2.44
N SER A 28 9.53 0.79 2.13
CA SER A 28 8.76 1.52 3.13
C SER A 28 7.76 0.62 3.86
N TRP A 29 7.17 -0.36 3.19
CA TRP A 29 6.28 -1.34 3.83
C TRP A 29 7.03 -2.23 4.83
N VAL A 30 8.24 -2.65 4.49
CA VAL A 30 9.08 -3.45 5.40
C VAL A 30 9.46 -2.63 6.64
N VAL A 31 9.91 -1.39 6.43
CA VAL A 31 10.25 -0.47 7.53
C VAL A 31 9.02 -0.20 8.41
N GLY A 32 7.86 0.10 7.81
CA GLY A 32 6.60 0.28 8.52
C GLY A 32 6.19 -0.96 9.32
N ALA A 33 6.38 -2.15 8.76
CA ALA A 33 6.11 -3.41 9.47
C ALA A 33 7.01 -3.59 10.70
N PHE A 34 8.30 -3.21 10.63
CA PHE A 34 9.20 -3.23 11.78
C PHE A 34 8.76 -2.26 12.88
N PHE A 35 8.36 -1.04 12.53
CA PHE A 35 7.84 -0.08 13.52
C PHE A 35 6.55 -0.58 14.16
N ALA A 36 5.63 -1.13 13.37
CA ALA A 36 4.38 -1.71 13.87
C ALA A 36 4.65 -2.91 14.79
N ALA A 37 5.59 -3.79 14.44
CA ALA A 37 5.99 -4.92 15.27
C ALA A 37 6.64 -4.48 16.58
N GLY A 38 7.48 -3.43 16.55
CA GLY A 38 8.07 -2.82 17.74
C GLY A 38 7.01 -2.27 18.69
N LEU A 39 6.06 -1.52 18.16
CA LEU A 39 4.93 -0.99 18.93
C LEU A 39 4.08 -2.13 19.52
N ALA A 40 3.74 -3.12 18.70
CA ALA A 40 2.98 -4.30 19.13
C ALA A 40 3.70 -5.07 20.24
N PHE A 41 5.03 -5.18 20.16
CA PHE A 41 5.84 -5.82 21.20
C PHE A 41 5.76 -5.05 22.53
N ILE A 42 5.88 -3.73 22.49
CA ILE A 42 5.78 -2.87 23.69
C ILE A 42 4.39 -3.01 24.31
N VAL A 43 3.34 -2.86 23.51
CA VAL A 43 1.94 -3.01 23.95
C VAL A 43 1.69 -4.40 24.51
N GLY A 44 2.16 -5.44 23.82
CA GLY A 44 2.04 -6.82 24.27
C GLY A 44 2.72 -7.06 25.61
N LYS A 45 3.94 -6.54 25.81
CA LYS A 45 4.68 -6.68 27.08
C LYS A 45 3.96 -6.03 28.26
N ILE A 46 3.29 -4.89 28.03
CA ILE A 46 2.53 -4.19 29.07
C ILE A 46 1.19 -4.92 29.32
N ALA A 47 0.50 -5.32 28.27
CA ALA A 47 -0.85 -5.83 28.33
C ALA A 47 -0.94 -7.31 28.74
N LEU A 48 0.03 -8.17 28.35
CA LEU A 48 -0.01 -9.61 28.65
C LEU A 48 0.06 -9.98 30.14
N GLY A 49 0.42 -9.04 31.01
CA GLY A 49 0.38 -9.22 32.46
C GLY A 49 -1.00 -8.97 33.09
N LEU A 50 -1.98 -8.52 32.30
CA LEU A 50 -3.31 -8.17 32.78
C LEU A 50 -4.30 -9.35 32.64
N ARG A 51 -5.31 -9.40 33.53
CA ARG A 51 -6.44 -10.32 33.36
C ARG A 51 -7.21 -10.01 32.07
N ALA A 52 -7.86 -11.01 31.48
CA ALA A 52 -8.53 -10.93 30.19
C ALA A 52 -9.45 -9.70 30.02
N ASP A 53 -10.24 -9.38 31.05
CA ASP A 53 -11.16 -8.23 31.02
C ASP A 53 -10.41 -6.88 30.96
N TYR A 54 -9.34 -6.75 31.74
CA TYR A 54 -8.50 -5.56 31.74
C TYR A 54 -7.62 -5.47 30.49
N LEU A 55 -7.23 -6.60 29.91
CA LEU A 55 -6.47 -6.66 28.66
C LEU A 55 -7.25 -5.98 27.52
N ALA A 56 -8.54 -6.29 27.37
CA ALA A 56 -9.37 -5.72 26.32
C ALA A 56 -9.49 -4.19 26.48
N ILE A 57 -9.74 -3.70 27.69
CA ILE A 57 -9.86 -2.26 27.98
C ILE A 57 -8.51 -1.56 27.77
N ALA A 58 -7.42 -2.15 28.25
CA ALA A 58 -6.08 -1.57 28.13
C ALA A 58 -5.64 -1.46 26.64
N THR A 59 -5.91 -2.49 25.83
CA THR A 59 -5.56 -2.45 24.39
C THR A 59 -6.37 -1.39 23.65
N LEU A 60 -7.65 -1.20 23.97
CA LEU A 60 -8.46 -0.13 23.42
C LEU A 60 -7.92 1.26 23.80
N LEU A 61 -7.61 1.48 25.08
CA LEU A 61 -7.05 2.76 25.54
C LEU A 61 -5.70 3.05 24.89
N ILE A 62 -4.81 2.06 24.79
CA ILE A 62 -3.52 2.23 24.14
C ILE A 62 -3.70 2.54 22.65
N SER A 63 -4.64 1.89 21.97
CA SER A 63 -4.91 2.19 20.56
C SER A 63 -5.41 3.62 20.35
N GLU A 64 -6.30 4.12 21.23
CA GLU A 64 -6.76 5.51 21.19
C GLU A 64 -5.62 6.51 21.44
N ILE A 65 -4.73 6.22 22.40
CA ILE A 65 -3.53 7.05 22.64
C ILE A 65 -2.65 7.10 21.41
N VAL A 66 -2.38 5.96 20.76
CA VAL A 66 -1.56 5.90 19.54
C VAL A 66 -2.24 6.68 18.42
N ILE A 67 -3.53 6.52 18.22
CA ILE A 67 -4.30 7.28 17.22
C ILE A 67 -4.25 8.78 17.53
N ALA A 68 -4.38 9.18 18.80
CA ALA A 68 -4.30 10.58 19.21
C ALA A 68 -2.91 11.17 18.89
N ILE A 69 -1.83 10.45 19.20
CA ILE A 69 -0.46 10.86 18.86
C ILE A 69 -0.33 11.04 17.35
N ILE A 70 -0.75 10.05 16.55
CA ILE A 70 -0.66 10.11 15.09
C ILE A 70 -1.45 11.30 14.52
N LYS A 71 -2.60 11.64 15.10
CA LYS A 71 -3.44 12.75 14.64
C LYS A 71 -2.93 14.13 15.06
N HIS A 72 -2.27 14.24 16.20
CA HIS A 72 -1.90 15.54 16.76
C HIS A 72 -0.44 15.93 16.55
N GLU A 73 0.43 14.95 16.26
CA GLU A 73 1.86 15.19 16.03
C GLU A 73 2.14 15.46 14.55
N ASP A 74 1.97 16.71 14.11
CA ASP A 74 2.16 17.13 12.72
C ASP A 74 3.59 16.86 12.21
N TRP A 75 4.60 16.95 13.08
CA TRP A 75 5.99 16.69 12.74
C TRP A 75 6.28 15.21 12.42
N LEU A 76 5.48 14.29 12.98
CA LEU A 76 5.68 12.85 12.84
C LEU A 76 4.87 12.26 11.67
N THR A 77 3.61 12.65 11.54
CA THR A 77 2.66 12.01 10.60
C THR A 77 1.87 13.01 9.76
N ARG A 78 2.15 14.31 9.89
CA ARG A 78 1.36 15.37 9.28
C ARG A 78 -0.07 15.52 9.86
N GLY A 79 -0.35 14.84 10.96
CA GLY A 79 -1.63 14.91 11.66
C GLY A 79 -2.81 14.49 10.78
N VAL A 80 -3.83 15.33 10.73
CA VAL A 80 -5.06 15.11 9.93
C VAL A 80 -4.95 15.57 8.48
N LYS A 81 -3.82 16.15 8.06
CA LYS A 81 -3.63 16.64 6.70
C LYS A 81 -3.40 15.49 5.73
N ASN A 82 -3.93 15.59 4.52
CA ASN A 82 -3.73 14.59 3.49
C ASN A 82 -2.26 14.53 3.04
N VAL A 83 -1.74 13.33 2.90
CA VAL A 83 -0.43 13.09 2.29
C VAL A 83 -0.61 12.94 0.78
N ILE A 84 -0.06 13.88 0.02
CA ILE A 84 -0.15 13.94 -1.45
C ILE A 84 1.20 13.54 -2.04
N GLY A 85 1.22 13.01 -3.26
CA GLY A 85 2.46 12.73 -4.00
C GLY A 85 3.13 11.39 -3.67
N LEU A 86 2.44 10.48 -2.98
CA LEU A 86 2.94 9.11 -2.80
C LEU A 86 3.06 8.40 -4.15
N LYS A 87 4.25 7.92 -4.47
CA LYS A 87 4.48 7.10 -5.65
C LYS A 87 3.73 5.78 -5.51
N ARG A 88 3.04 5.38 -6.57
CA ARG A 88 2.37 4.07 -6.62
C ARG A 88 3.40 2.95 -6.83
N PRO A 89 3.19 1.75 -6.29
CA PRO A 89 4.04 0.58 -6.57
C PRO A 89 3.84 0.05 -7.99
N VAL A 90 2.76 0.46 -8.65
CA VAL A 90 2.35 0.05 -10.00
C VAL A 90 2.44 1.27 -10.92
N PRO A 91 2.90 1.12 -12.17
CA PRO A 91 2.99 2.22 -13.13
C PRO A 91 1.63 2.88 -13.35
N TYR A 92 1.66 4.18 -13.66
CA TYR A 92 0.44 4.93 -13.97
C TYR A 92 -0.12 4.53 -15.33
N GLU A 93 -1.44 4.55 -15.46
CA GLU A 93 -2.14 4.26 -16.71
C GLU A 93 -1.66 5.16 -17.84
N ILE A 94 -1.42 6.44 -17.56
CA ILE A 94 -0.93 7.44 -18.52
C ILE A 94 0.48 7.08 -19.03
N GLU A 95 1.36 6.61 -18.14
CA GLU A 95 2.70 6.18 -18.54
C GLU A 95 2.67 4.94 -19.45
N LEU A 96 1.75 4.01 -19.22
CA LEU A 96 1.57 2.83 -20.04
C LEU A 96 1.06 3.18 -21.44
N GLN A 97 0.16 4.16 -21.54
CA GLN A 97 -0.41 4.64 -22.81
C GLN A 97 0.63 5.30 -23.73
N THR A 98 1.74 5.79 -23.16
CA THR A 98 2.84 6.40 -23.94
C THR A 98 3.95 5.41 -24.30
N LYS A 99 3.97 4.22 -23.69
CA LYS A 99 5.02 3.22 -23.92
C LYS A 99 4.75 2.36 -25.16
N GLU A 100 5.67 2.39 -26.12
CA GLU A 100 5.57 1.63 -27.38
C GLU A 100 5.39 0.13 -27.15
N TRP A 101 6.09 -0.47 -26.19
CA TRP A 101 5.96 -1.89 -25.91
C TRP A 101 4.52 -2.27 -25.50
N PHE A 102 3.85 -1.40 -24.74
CA PHE A 102 2.48 -1.65 -24.29
C PHE A 102 1.49 -1.46 -25.43
N ILE A 103 1.65 -0.41 -26.25
CA ILE A 103 0.84 -0.16 -27.44
C ILE A 103 0.93 -1.35 -28.41
N ASN A 104 2.14 -1.84 -28.66
CA ASN A 104 2.38 -3.00 -29.53
C ASN A 104 1.78 -4.28 -28.95
N LEU A 105 1.83 -4.47 -27.63
CA LEU A 105 1.20 -5.59 -26.95
C LEU A 105 -0.33 -5.57 -27.16
N VAL A 106 -0.97 -4.43 -26.91
CA VAL A 106 -2.42 -4.25 -27.10
C VAL A 106 -2.82 -4.44 -28.55
N ALA A 107 -2.05 -3.89 -29.50
CA ALA A 107 -2.28 -4.07 -30.93
C ALA A 107 -2.19 -5.55 -31.33
N LYS A 108 -1.21 -6.28 -30.83
CA LYS A 108 -1.02 -7.71 -31.07
C LYS A 108 -2.18 -8.55 -30.53
N PHE A 109 -2.64 -8.27 -29.31
CA PHE A 109 -3.78 -8.99 -28.71
C PHE A 109 -5.12 -8.67 -29.38
N ASN A 110 -5.26 -7.51 -30.03
CA ASN A 110 -6.48 -7.07 -30.68
C ASN A 110 -6.35 -6.99 -32.19
N SER A 111 -5.37 -7.67 -32.80
CA SER A 111 -5.12 -7.66 -34.26
C SER A 111 -6.39 -8.00 -35.03
N ASN A 112 -7.12 -9.04 -34.63
CA ASN A 112 -8.35 -9.48 -35.29
C ASN A 112 -9.45 -8.39 -35.30
N LYS A 113 -9.53 -7.56 -34.29
CA LYS A 113 -10.50 -6.44 -34.22
C LYS A 113 -10.04 -5.26 -35.10
N LEU A 114 -8.74 -5.00 -35.08
CA LEU A 114 -8.15 -3.92 -35.88
C LEU A 114 -8.13 -4.17 -37.36
N ASP A 115 -8.03 -5.43 -37.77
CA ASP A 115 -8.03 -5.84 -39.19
C ASP A 115 -9.42 -5.78 -39.84
N LEU A 116 -10.48 -5.78 -39.03
CA LEU A 116 -11.86 -5.59 -39.48
C LEU A 116 -12.19 -4.13 -39.86
N ILE A 117 -11.33 -3.17 -39.47
CA ILE A 117 -11.52 -1.75 -39.70
C ILE A 117 -10.79 -1.34 -40.97
N SER A 118 -11.54 -0.89 -41.95
CA SER A 118 -11.02 -0.59 -43.32
C SER A 118 -10.34 0.81 -43.39
N THR A 119 -10.70 1.74 -42.53
CA THR A 119 -10.21 3.13 -42.60
C THR A 119 -9.05 3.32 -41.63
N VAL A 120 -7.94 3.90 -42.07
CA VAL A 120 -6.74 4.14 -41.23
C VAL A 120 -7.01 5.01 -40.04
N THR A 121 -7.83 6.04 -40.19
CA THR A 121 -8.21 6.98 -39.11
C THR A 121 -9.02 6.30 -38.03
N ASP A 122 -9.98 5.45 -38.39
CA ASP A 122 -10.82 4.71 -37.45
C ASP A 122 -10.02 3.62 -36.72
N LYS A 123 -9.05 3.00 -37.45
CA LYS A 123 -8.11 2.03 -36.88
C LYS A 123 -7.24 2.66 -35.79
N GLN A 124 -6.78 3.88 -36.00
CA GLN A 124 -5.97 4.61 -35.01
C GLN A 124 -6.80 5.05 -33.78
N ALA A 125 -8.03 5.49 -34.02
CA ALA A 125 -8.96 5.84 -32.94
C ALA A 125 -9.34 4.61 -32.10
N ALA A 126 -9.64 3.50 -32.73
CA ALA A 126 -9.92 2.23 -32.08
C ALA A 126 -8.71 1.71 -31.28
N LEU A 127 -7.50 1.80 -31.82
CA LEU A 127 -6.28 1.43 -31.13
C LEU A 127 -6.09 2.28 -29.86
N ASN A 128 -6.25 3.58 -29.93
CA ASN A 128 -6.13 4.48 -28.79
C ASN A 128 -7.15 4.12 -27.69
N GLN A 129 -8.39 3.83 -28.07
CA GLN A 129 -9.39 3.39 -27.11
C GLN A 129 -9.03 2.06 -26.45
N LEU A 130 -8.57 1.08 -27.21
CA LEU A 130 -8.10 -0.21 -26.71
C LEU A 130 -6.88 -0.08 -25.78
N VAL A 131 -5.99 0.87 -26.05
CA VAL A 131 -4.84 1.16 -25.19
C VAL A 131 -5.27 1.77 -23.86
N ILE A 132 -6.27 2.67 -23.86
CA ILE A 132 -6.84 3.25 -22.64
C ILE A 132 -7.52 2.17 -21.79
N GLU A 133 -8.37 1.34 -22.40
CA GLU A 133 -9.05 0.25 -21.69
C GLU A 133 -8.03 -0.80 -21.19
N GLY A 134 -7.10 -1.18 -22.05
CA GLY A 134 -6.04 -2.14 -21.73
C GLY A 134 -5.13 -1.67 -20.60
N SER A 135 -4.78 -0.39 -20.53
CA SER A 135 -3.98 0.18 -19.47
C SER A 135 -4.69 0.07 -18.11
N SER A 136 -5.98 0.36 -18.04
CA SER A 136 -6.80 0.22 -16.85
C SER A 136 -6.89 -1.24 -16.36
N VAL A 137 -7.09 -2.17 -17.28
CA VAL A 137 -7.14 -3.61 -16.96
C VAL A 137 -5.78 -4.09 -16.47
N PHE A 138 -4.70 -3.71 -17.15
CA PHE A 138 -3.33 -4.09 -16.78
C PHE A 138 -2.97 -3.61 -15.37
N VAL A 139 -3.26 -2.35 -15.03
CA VAL A 139 -3.00 -1.79 -13.70
C VAL A 139 -3.81 -2.51 -12.63
N LYS A 140 -5.09 -2.82 -12.89
CA LYS A 140 -5.93 -3.61 -11.97
C LYS A 140 -5.36 -5.01 -11.74
N LEU A 141 -4.87 -5.67 -12.79
CA LEU A 141 -4.22 -6.98 -12.69
C LEU A 141 -2.93 -6.91 -11.87
N CYS A 142 -2.10 -5.88 -12.06
CA CYS A 142 -0.90 -5.67 -11.27
C CYS A 142 -1.21 -5.48 -9.79
N TYR A 143 -2.22 -4.68 -9.45
CA TYR A 143 -2.67 -4.53 -8.06
C TYR A 143 -3.22 -5.84 -7.49
N SER A 144 -4.05 -6.54 -8.25
CA SER A 144 -4.60 -7.83 -7.83
C SER A 144 -3.49 -8.85 -7.56
N GLY A 145 -2.49 -8.93 -8.43
CA GLY A 145 -1.32 -9.78 -8.24
C GLY A 145 -0.51 -9.41 -7.01
N LEU A 146 -0.28 -8.12 -6.80
CA LEU A 146 0.43 -7.61 -5.64
C LEU A 146 -0.29 -7.96 -4.33
N PHE A 147 -1.61 -7.72 -4.27
CA PHE A 147 -2.41 -8.08 -3.09
C PHE A 147 -2.44 -9.59 -2.84
N LEU A 148 -2.53 -10.39 -3.91
CA LEU A 148 -2.49 -11.85 -3.79
C LEU A 148 -1.14 -12.32 -3.21
N ILE A 149 -0.02 -11.76 -3.64
CA ILE A 149 1.31 -12.05 -3.07
C ILE A 149 1.35 -11.71 -1.58
N VAL A 150 0.83 -10.54 -1.19
CA VAL A 150 0.78 -10.12 0.22
C VAL A 150 -0.07 -11.09 1.05
N VAL A 151 -1.25 -11.47 0.55
CA VAL A 151 -2.13 -12.43 1.25
C VAL A 151 -1.45 -13.79 1.41
N VAL A 152 -0.83 -14.31 0.37
CA VAL A 152 -0.10 -15.59 0.43
C VAL A 152 1.07 -15.49 1.43
N ALA A 153 1.83 -14.41 1.41
CA ALA A 153 2.92 -14.17 2.36
C ALA A 153 2.40 -14.16 3.81
N LEU A 154 1.30 -13.46 4.08
CA LEU A 154 0.66 -13.41 5.39
C LEU A 154 0.16 -14.79 5.83
N LEU A 155 -0.44 -15.58 4.94
CA LEU A 155 -0.86 -16.95 5.24
C LEU A 155 0.32 -17.83 5.63
N ILE A 156 1.42 -17.76 4.89
CA ILE A 156 2.64 -18.52 5.20
C ILE A 156 3.20 -18.13 6.56
N VAL A 157 3.29 -16.83 6.85
CA VAL A 157 3.78 -16.32 8.14
C VAL A 157 2.87 -16.78 9.28
N THR A 158 1.56 -16.67 9.10
CA THR A 158 0.57 -17.11 10.10
C THR A 158 0.65 -18.61 10.36
N GLN A 159 0.75 -19.43 9.32
CA GLN A 159 0.92 -20.87 9.48
C GLN A 159 2.20 -21.21 10.25
N LYS A 160 3.33 -20.61 9.86
CA LYS A 160 4.60 -20.80 10.57
C LYS A 160 4.51 -20.38 12.05
N ALA A 161 3.86 -19.27 12.34
CA ALA A 161 3.64 -18.79 13.71
C ALA A 161 2.78 -19.78 14.51
N LEU A 162 1.68 -20.28 13.94
CA LEU A 162 0.80 -21.24 14.60
C LEU A 162 1.45 -22.59 14.89
N TYR A 163 2.32 -23.07 14.02
CA TYR A 163 3.04 -24.34 14.21
C TYR A 163 4.34 -24.19 15.04
N SER A 164 4.74 -22.95 15.36
CA SER A 164 5.89 -22.69 16.21
C SER A 164 5.65 -23.11 17.67
N PRO A 165 6.70 -23.26 18.50
CA PRO A 165 6.56 -23.50 19.93
C PRO A 165 5.69 -22.44 20.62
N TRP A 166 5.80 -21.18 20.17
CA TRP A 166 5.01 -20.07 20.67
C TRP A 166 3.51 -20.23 20.35
N GLY A 167 3.15 -20.63 19.15
CA GLY A 167 1.76 -20.87 18.76
C GLY A 167 1.13 -22.04 19.51
N ARG A 168 1.91 -23.06 19.87
CA ARG A 168 1.47 -24.16 20.73
C ARG A 168 1.20 -23.71 22.16
N MET A 169 2.09 -22.88 22.70
CA MET A 169 1.92 -22.28 24.03
C MET A 169 0.65 -21.41 24.11
N MET A 170 0.41 -20.57 23.11
CA MET A 170 -0.79 -19.70 23.05
C MET A 170 -2.08 -20.52 22.99
N ARG A 171 -2.10 -21.64 22.27
CA ARG A 171 -3.25 -22.56 22.25
C ARG A 171 -3.47 -23.20 23.61
N ALA A 172 -2.45 -23.66 24.27
CA ALA A 172 -2.55 -24.23 25.62
C ALA A 172 -3.09 -23.25 26.66
N ILE A 173 -2.74 -21.98 26.57
CA ILE A 173 -3.27 -20.91 27.47
C ILE A 173 -4.74 -20.67 27.19
N ARG A 174 -5.19 -20.71 25.92
CA ARG A 174 -6.57 -20.51 25.54
C ARG A 174 -7.47 -21.65 26.02
N ASP A 175 -6.99 -22.88 25.94
CA ASP A 175 -7.76 -24.10 26.17
C ASP A 175 -7.81 -24.50 27.67
N ASN A 176 -7.10 -23.76 28.55
CA ASN A 176 -7.06 -23.97 29.99
C ASN A 176 -7.90 -22.88 30.72
#